data_640cfbe39884412e7433a90589fc4afc
#
_entry.id   640cfbe39884412e7433a90589fc4afc
#
_cell.length_a   1.000
_cell.length_b   1.000
_cell.length_c   1.000
_cell.angle_alpha   90.00
_cell.angle_beta   90.00
_cell.angle_gamma   90.00
#
_symmetry.space_group_name_H-M   'P 1'
#
loop_
_entity.id
_entity.type
_entity.pdbx_description
1 polymer ?
#
loop_
_entity_poly.entity_id
_entity_poly.type
_entity_poly.pdbx_seq_one_letter_code
_entity_poly.pdbx_strand_id
1 'polypeptide(L)'
;MARMAARDGTDVIVATPHHRDMELEHQSGRIVRELADTINAALRSDSARRNAPRVRIFTGMMYRLDDSLPDLVDSESAVTLNRTRFLLVEAPYNRLPTYAEEVLSRLLTQRLVPVLAHPERNIEFQRDPKRLKILVDDGV
;
A
#
# COMPACT_ATOMS: atom_id res chain seq x y z
N MET A 1 11.78 15.94 -0.71
CA MET A 1 10.91 15.04 -1.49
C MET A 1 9.49 15.58 -1.65
N ALA A 2 8.60 15.63 -0.65
CA ALA A 2 7.20 16.09 -0.81
C ALA A 2 7.04 17.48 -1.46
N ARG A 3 7.88 18.47 -1.09
CA ARG A 3 7.87 19.79 -1.74
C ARG A 3 8.30 19.78 -3.21
N MET A 4 9.21 18.90 -3.58
CA MET A 4 9.61 18.72 -5.00
C MET A 4 8.43 18.18 -5.78
N ALA A 5 7.81 17.10 -5.28
CA ALA A 5 6.62 16.51 -5.89
C ALA A 5 5.49 17.55 -6.06
N ALA A 6 5.24 18.38 -5.03
CA ALA A 6 4.25 19.45 -5.12
C ALA A 6 4.57 20.49 -6.23
N ARG A 7 5.85 20.85 -6.41
CA ARG A 7 6.26 21.77 -7.49
C ARG A 7 6.09 21.15 -8.87
N ASP A 8 6.18 19.82 -8.96
CA ASP A 8 5.97 19.04 -10.18
C ASP A 8 4.49 18.69 -10.41
N GLY A 9 3.56 19.30 -9.65
CA GLY A 9 2.12 19.13 -9.83
C GLY A 9 1.50 17.97 -9.06
N THR A 10 2.21 17.35 -8.11
CA THR A 10 1.65 16.28 -7.26
C THR A 10 0.86 16.88 -6.09
N ASP A 11 -0.43 16.57 -6.01
CA ASP A 11 -1.30 17.02 -4.91
C ASP A 11 -1.38 16.02 -3.76
N VAL A 12 -1.17 14.74 -4.04
CA VAL A 12 -1.33 13.65 -3.08
C VAL A 12 -0.18 12.65 -3.18
N ILE A 13 0.32 12.24 -2.01
CA ILE A 13 1.27 11.11 -1.88
C ILE A 13 0.67 10.13 -0.88
N VAL A 14 0.62 8.84 -1.23
CA VAL A 14 0.28 7.78 -0.28
C VAL A 14 1.59 7.19 0.26
N ALA A 15 1.83 7.34 1.55
CA ALA A 15 2.99 6.74 2.21
C ALA A 15 2.70 5.27 2.52
N THR A 16 3.52 4.37 1.97
CA THR A 16 3.32 2.93 2.05
C THR A 16 4.58 2.22 2.57
N PRO A 17 4.94 2.39 3.85
CA PRO A 17 6.03 1.63 4.44
C PRO A 17 5.70 0.13 4.40
N HIS A 18 6.74 -0.71 4.38
CA HIS A 18 6.56 -2.15 4.51
C HIS A 18 6.12 -2.51 5.92
N HIS A 19 5.12 -3.37 6.03
CA HIS A 19 4.62 -3.85 7.33
C HIS A 19 5.74 -4.50 8.17
N ARG A 20 6.64 -5.26 7.54
CA ARG A 20 7.76 -5.94 8.21
C ARG A 20 8.83 -5.02 8.78
N ASP A 21 8.99 -3.83 8.22
CA ASP A 21 10.01 -2.86 8.68
C ASP A 21 9.52 -2.09 9.92
N MET A 22 8.27 -2.31 10.31
CA MET A 22 7.66 -1.71 11.49
C MET A 22 7.81 -2.69 12.66
N GLU A 23 8.79 -2.48 13.53
CA GLU A 23 9.13 -3.33 14.69
C GLU A 23 7.97 -3.55 15.69
N LEU A 24 6.87 -2.82 15.54
CA LEU A 24 5.70 -2.83 16.44
C LEU A 24 4.45 -3.30 15.67
N GLU A 25 4.39 -4.58 15.35
CA GLU A 25 3.33 -5.18 14.53
C GLU A 25 1.90 -4.77 14.95
N HIS A 26 1.60 -4.78 16.25
CA HIS A 26 0.25 -4.45 16.76
C HIS A 26 -0.07 -2.93 16.79
N GLN A 27 0.91 -2.06 16.59
CA GLN A 27 0.74 -0.61 16.65
C GLN A 27 1.06 0.10 15.34
N SER A 28 1.47 -0.64 14.33
CA SER A 28 1.96 -0.10 13.05
C SER A 28 0.95 0.88 12.41
N GLY A 29 -0.33 0.55 12.43
CA GLY A 29 -1.37 1.41 11.87
C GLY A 29 -1.53 2.75 12.62
N ARG A 30 -1.39 2.77 13.94
CA ARG A 30 -1.42 4.00 14.73
C ARG A 30 -0.20 4.87 14.46
N ILE A 31 0.98 4.26 14.46
CA ILE A 31 2.24 4.97 14.22
C ILE A 31 2.27 5.61 12.82
N VAL A 32 1.87 4.87 11.80
CA VAL A 32 1.82 5.41 10.43
C VAL A 32 0.88 6.60 10.33
N ARG A 33 -0.28 6.57 11.01
CA ARG A 33 -1.21 7.70 11.05
C ARG A 33 -0.63 8.92 11.77
N GLU A 34 -0.05 8.74 12.94
CA GLU A 34 0.57 9.82 13.72
C GLU A 34 1.72 10.49 12.96
N LEU A 35 2.56 9.71 12.28
CA LEU A 35 3.63 10.23 11.44
C LEU A 35 3.10 11.01 10.23
N ALA A 36 2.07 10.50 9.56
CA ALA A 36 1.45 11.20 8.44
C ALA A 36 0.81 12.52 8.87
N ASP A 37 0.15 12.56 10.03
CA ASP A 37 -0.45 13.78 10.57
C ASP A 37 0.64 14.81 10.92
N THR A 38 1.75 14.37 11.51
CA THR A 38 2.91 15.22 11.83
C THR A 38 3.51 15.83 10.55
N ILE A 39 3.73 15.02 9.53
CA ILE A 39 4.25 15.48 8.23
C ILE A 39 3.27 16.45 7.58
N ASN A 40 1.97 16.16 7.57
CA ASN A 40 0.96 17.03 7.01
C ASN A 40 0.88 18.39 7.73
N ALA A 41 1.01 18.41 9.05
CA ALA A 41 1.06 19.65 9.83
C ALA A 41 2.28 20.50 9.43
N ALA A 42 3.45 19.88 9.32
CA ALA A 42 4.68 20.55 8.88
C ALA A 42 4.56 21.10 7.44
N LEU A 43 3.98 20.33 6.52
CA LEU A 43 3.78 20.74 5.12
C LEU A 43 2.80 21.91 5.02
N ARG A 44 1.71 21.91 5.79
CA ARG A 44 0.76 23.04 5.84
C ARG A 44 1.42 24.32 6.33
N SER A 45 2.18 24.25 7.43
CA SER A 45 2.89 25.39 7.98
C SER A 45 3.92 25.98 7.00
N ASP A 46 4.66 25.11 6.33
CA ASP A 46 5.66 25.52 5.34
C ASP A 46 5.03 26.13 4.08
N SER A 47 3.95 25.55 3.56
CA SER A 47 3.21 26.09 2.42
C SER A 47 2.64 27.47 2.69
N ALA A 48 2.07 27.69 3.89
CA ALA A 48 1.55 28.98 4.30
C ALA A 48 2.65 30.06 4.37
N ARG A 49 3.84 29.72 4.88
CA ARG A 49 4.97 30.67 4.98
C ARG A 49 5.59 31.00 3.64
N ARG A 50 5.58 30.09 2.69
CA ARG A 50 6.32 30.20 1.41
C ARG A 50 5.41 30.47 0.22
N ASN A 51 4.11 30.55 0.40
CA ASN A 51 3.11 30.57 -0.68
C ASN A 51 3.39 29.47 -1.74
N ALA A 52 3.71 28.27 -1.24
CA ALA A 52 4.12 27.15 -2.07
C ALA A 52 2.95 26.20 -2.36
N PRO A 53 3.02 25.39 -3.42
CA PRO A 53 2.01 24.37 -3.72
C PRO A 53 1.80 23.43 -2.52
N ARG A 54 0.55 22.98 -2.35
CA ARG A 54 0.16 22.09 -1.26
C ARG A 54 0.24 20.64 -1.73
N VAL A 55 0.73 19.79 -0.86
CA VAL A 55 0.67 18.33 -1.02
C VAL A 55 0.15 17.70 0.27
N ARG A 56 -0.63 16.64 0.14
CA ARG A 56 -1.15 15.87 1.27
C ARG A 56 -0.54 14.48 1.27
N ILE A 57 -0.15 14.04 2.47
CA ILE A 57 0.29 12.66 2.68
C ILE A 57 -0.89 11.86 3.22
N PHE A 58 -1.28 10.82 2.50
CA PHE A 58 -2.22 9.82 2.96
C PHE A 58 -1.48 8.59 3.48
N THR A 59 -2.16 7.82 4.31
CA THR A 59 -1.59 6.60 4.88
C THR A 59 -1.91 5.38 4.03
N GLY A 60 -0.99 4.47 4.00
CA GLY A 60 -1.11 3.13 3.47
C GLY A 60 -0.04 2.26 4.09
N MET A 61 -0.02 1.00 3.74
CA MET A 61 1.04 0.07 4.13
C MET A 61 1.18 -0.97 3.03
N MET A 62 2.40 -1.42 2.79
CA MET A 62 2.68 -2.51 1.87
C MET A 62 2.84 -3.80 2.64
N TYR A 63 1.97 -4.75 2.37
CA TYR A 63 1.97 -6.07 2.97
C TYR A 63 2.62 -7.07 2.01
N ARG A 64 3.34 -8.02 2.57
CA ARG A 64 3.82 -9.15 1.77
C ARG A 64 2.68 -10.12 1.51
N LEU A 65 2.62 -10.67 0.31
CA LEU A 65 1.73 -11.76 -0.04
C LEU A 65 2.21 -13.04 0.66
N ASP A 66 1.62 -13.36 1.78
CA ASP A 66 1.80 -14.61 2.50
C ASP A 66 0.46 -15.19 2.96
N ASP A 67 0.47 -16.43 3.42
CA ASP A 67 -0.74 -17.17 3.77
C ASP A 67 -1.47 -16.61 5.00
N SER A 68 -0.77 -15.92 5.88
CA SER A 68 -1.33 -15.28 7.08
C SER A 68 -1.99 -13.93 6.82
N LEU A 69 -1.80 -13.36 5.62
CA LEU A 69 -2.27 -12.01 5.33
C LEU A 69 -3.78 -11.80 5.52
N PRO A 70 -4.68 -12.72 5.10
CA PRO A 70 -6.11 -12.54 5.34
C PRO A 70 -6.47 -12.47 6.82
N ASP A 71 -5.79 -13.23 7.67
CA ASP A 71 -6.04 -13.26 9.12
C ASP A 71 -5.51 -11.99 9.80
N LEU A 72 -4.39 -11.45 9.32
CA LEU A 72 -3.84 -10.18 9.77
C LEU A 72 -4.79 -9.02 9.47
N VAL A 73 -5.45 -9.04 8.34
CA VAL A 73 -6.41 -7.99 7.92
C VAL A 73 -7.69 -8.05 8.73
N ASP A 74 -8.15 -9.23 9.13
CA ASP A 74 -9.33 -9.42 10.00
C ASP A 74 -9.13 -8.83 11.40
N SER A 75 -7.89 -8.61 11.81
CA SER A 75 -7.56 -8.08 13.13
C SER A 75 -7.76 -6.57 13.31
N GLU A 76 -8.36 -5.87 12.35
CA GLU A 76 -8.50 -4.40 12.30
C GLU A 76 -7.16 -3.62 12.35
N SER A 77 -6.03 -4.32 12.38
CA SER A 77 -4.71 -3.71 12.39
C SER A 77 -4.23 -3.26 11.01
N ALA A 78 -4.85 -3.77 9.95
CA ALA A 78 -4.47 -3.47 8.59
C ALA A 78 -4.62 -1.98 8.23
N VAL A 79 -3.61 -1.46 7.54
CA VAL A 79 -3.60 -0.10 7.01
C VAL A 79 -3.82 -0.16 5.51
N THR A 80 -5.06 0.07 5.09
CA THR A 80 -5.43 0.18 3.68
C THR A 80 -4.99 1.52 3.09
N LEU A 81 -4.96 1.63 1.76
CA LEU A 81 -4.63 2.89 1.08
C LEU A 81 -5.68 3.95 1.42
N ASN A 82 -5.28 4.95 2.19
CA ASN A 82 -6.12 6.08 2.61
C ASN A 82 -7.46 5.67 3.25
N ARG A 83 -7.49 4.61 4.05
CA ARG A 83 -8.70 4.07 4.70
C ARG A 83 -9.80 3.65 3.69
N THR A 84 -9.41 3.31 2.49
CA THR A 84 -10.31 2.74 1.49
C THR A 84 -10.36 1.20 1.62
N ARG A 85 -10.97 0.52 0.68
CA ARG A 85 -10.93 -0.94 0.59
C ARG A 85 -9.70 -1.48 -0.13
N PHE A 86 -8.82 -0.63 -0.64
CA PHE A 86 -7.65 -1.05 -1.39
C PHE A 86 -6.49 -1.39 -0.46
N LEU A 87 -5.95 -2.60 -0.60
CA LEU A 87 -4.83 -3.11 0.18
C LEU A 87 -3.61 -3.31 -0.73
N LEU A 88 -2.51 -2.62 -0.44
CA LEU A 88 -1.29 -2.78 -1.23
C LEU A 88 -0.56 -4.04 -0.83
N VAL A 89 -0.35 -4.95 -1.78
CA VAL A 89 0.25 -6.27 -1.55
C VAL A 89 1.43 -6.49 -2.48
N GLU A 90 2.58 -6.87 -1.94
CA GLU A 90 3.78 -7.18 -2.70
C GLU A 90 3.94 -8.69 -2.88
N ALA A 91 3.97 -9.14 -4.13
CA ALA A 91 4.30 -10.50 -4.47
C ALA A 91 5.82 -10.74 -4.43
N PRO A 92 6.30 -11.95 -4.08
CA PRO A 92 7.71 -12.28 -4.16
C PRO A 92 8.26 -12.11 -5.58
N TYR A 93 9.52 -11.67 -5.71
CA TYR A 93 10.12 -11.39 -7.01
C TYR A 93 10.32 -12.63 -7.89
N ASN A 94 10.65 -13.76 -7.27
CA ASN A 94 11.07 -14.95 -8.02
C ASN A 94 9.90 -15.77 -8.55
N ARG A 95 8.94 -16.05 -7.69
CA ARG A 95 7.83 -16.95 -7.99
C ARG A 95 6.59 -16.55 -7.21
N LEU A 96 5.44 -16.65 -7.85
CA LEU A 96 4.17 -16.50 -7.17
C LEU A 96 3.95 -17.75 -6.29
N PRO A 97 3.67 -17.59 -4.98
CA PRO A 97 3.38 -18.74 -4.11
C PRO A 97 2.16 -19.54 -4.60
N THR A 98 2.13 -20.81 -4.34
CA THR A 98 0.99 -21.67 -4.74
C THR A 98 -0.33 -21.27 -4.08
N TYR A 99 -0.26 -20.64 -2.90
CA TYR A 99 -1.41 -20.14 -2.16
C TYR A 99 -1.84 -18.72 -2.59
N ALA A 100 -1.15 -18.08 -3.54
CA ALA A 100 -1.39 -16.68 -3.88
C ALA A 100 -2.82 -16.40 -4.32
N GLU A 101 -3.36 -17.22 -5.20
CA GLU A 101 -4.73 -17.05 -5.71
C GLU A 101 -5.78 -17.24 -4.60
N GLU A 102 -5.56 -18.21 -3.70
CA GLU A 102 -6.42 -18.42 -2.54
C GLU A 102 -6.40 -17.21 -1.59
N VAL A 103 -5.22 -16.70 -1.25
CA VAL A 103 -5.06 -15.53 -0.39
C VAL A 103 -5.75 -14.30 -1.00
N LEU A 104 -5.52 -14.02 -2.29
CA LEU A 104 -6.14 -12.90 -2.98
C LEU A 104 -7.67 -13.04 -3.03
N SER A 105 -8.20 -14.24 -3.28
CA SER A 105 -9.63 -14.53 -3.26
C SER A 105 -10.24 -14.34 -1.86
N ARG A 106 -9.55 -14.77 -0.79
CA ARG A 106 -9.98 -14.53 0.60
C ARG A 106 -10.08 -13.03 0.91
N LEU A 107 -9.10 -12.24 0.49
CA LEU A 107 -9.13 -10.78 0.67
C LEU A 107 -10.34 -10.15 -0.05
N LEU A 108 -10.62 -10.56 -1.28
CA LEU A 108 -11.81 -10.10 -2.02
C LEU A 108 -13.12 -10.47 -1.31
N THR A 109 -13.21 -11.67 -0.74
CA THR A 109 -14.36 -12.11 0.07
C THR A 109 -14.54 -11.24 1.31
N GLN A 110 -13.47 -10.75 1.90
CA GLN A 110 -13.45 -9.78 3.01
C GLN A 110 -13.74 -8.34 2.57
N ARG A 111 -14.11 -8.13 1.30
CA ARG A 111 -14.37 -6.81 0.68
C ARG A 111 -13.13 -5.91 0.58
N LEU A 112 -11.94 -6.49 0.63
CA LEU A 112 -10.69 -5.81 0.35
C LEU A 112 -10.30 -6.07 -1.08
N VAL A 113 -9.85 -5.03 -1.76
CA VAL A 113 -9.36 -5.13 -3.14
C VAL A 113 -7.83 -5.10 -3.09
N PRO A 114 -7.15 -6.24 -3.33
CA PRO A 114 -5.71 -6.25 -3.41
C PRO A 114 -5.22 -5.39 -4.58
N VAL A 115 -4.18 -4.62 -4.34
CA VAL A 115 -3.44 -3.89 -5.38
C VAL A 115 -2.03 -4.44 -5.39
N LEU A 116 -1.64 -5.10 -6.47
CA LEU A 116 -0.30 -5.68 -6.58
C LEU A 116 0.75 -4.58 -6.78
N ALA A 117 1.67 -4.50 -5.82
CA ALA A 117 2.82 -3.61 -5.90
C ALA A 117 3.89 -4.23 -6.82
N HIS A 118 4.45 -3.43 -7.71
CA HIS A 118 5.58 -3.81 -8.55
C HIS A 118 5.42 -5.16 -9.28
N PRO A 119 4.28 -5.44 -9.94
CA PRO A 119 4.07 -6.70 -10.64
C PRO A 119 5.12 -6.94 -11.72
N GLU A 120 5.68 -5.88 -12.29
CA GLU A 120 6.76 -5.93 -13.27
C GLU A 120 8.07 -6.52 -12.72
N ARG A 121 8.22 -6.64 -11.40
CA ARG A 121 9.41 -7.25 -10.78
C ARG A 121 9.28 -8.77 -10.62
N ASN A 122 8.07 -9.31 -10.69
CA ASN A 122 7.85 -10.74 -10.56
C ASN A 122 8.22 -11.46 -11.86
N ILE A 123 9.14 -12.44 -11.78
CA ILE A 123 9.67 -13.15 -12.95
C ILE A 123 8.58 -13.94 -13.69
N GLU A 124 7.58 -14.48 -12.98
CA GLU A 124 6.49 -15.22 -13.64
C GLU A 124 5.60 -14.27 -14.46
N PHE A 125 5.28 -13.09 -13.95
CA PHE A 125 4.51 -12.11 -14.71
C PHE A 125 5.28 -11.54 -15.89
N GLN A 126 6.61 -11.42 -15.77
CA GLN A 126 7.46 -11.05 -16.92
C GLN A 126 7.44 -12.10 -18.01
N ARG A 127 7.44 -13.40 -17.64
CA ARG A 127 7.44 -14.51 -18.60
C ARG A 127 6.06 -14.78 -19.19
N ASP A 128 5.02 -14.66 -18.39
CA ASP A 128 3.63 -14.85 -18.79
C ASP A 128 2.72 -13.74 -18.22
N PRO A 129 2.59 -12.62 -18.94
CA PRO A 129 1.70 -11.52 -18.55
C PRO A 129 0.21 -11.92 -18.49
N LYS A 130 -0.19 -13.02 -19.14
CA LYS A 130 -1.59 -13.50 -19.10
C LYS A 130 -1.99 -13.89 -17.67
N ARG A 131 -1.04 -14.37 -16.88
CA ARG A 131 -1.28 -14.72 -15.49
C ARG A 131 -1.65 -13.50 -14.64
N LEU A 132 -0.96 -12.37 -14.85
CA LEU A 132 -1.32 -11.11 -14.22
C LEU A 132 -2.71 -10.65 -14.68
N LYS A 133 -3.01 -10.79 -15.98
CA LYS A 133 -4.31 -10.42 -16.51
C LYS A 133 -5.45 -11.20 -15.86
N ILE A 134 -5.29 -12.49 -15.62
CA ILE A 134 -6.29 -13.31 -14.93
C ILE A 134 -6.58 -12.74 -13.55
N LEU A 135 -5.56 -12.44 -12.75
CA LEU A 135 -5.74 -11.84 -11.42
C LEU A 135 -6.48 -10.49 -11.49
N VAL A 136 -6.18 -9.67 -12.49
CA VAL A 136 -6.89 -8.39 -12.70
C VAL A 136 -8.35 -8.61 -13.09
N ASP A 137 -8.63 -9.59 -13.97
CA ASP A 137 -10.00 -9.94 -14.37
C ASP A 137 -10.79 -10.48 -13.18
N ASP A 138 -10.14 -11.13 -12.21
CA ASP A 138 -10.74 -11.63 -10.96
C ASP A 138 -10.91 -10.54 -9.88
N GLY A 139 -10.44 -9.32 -10.12
CA GLY A 139 -10.67 -8.16 -9.26
C GLY A 139 -9.50 -7.72 -8.38
N VAL A 140 -8.29 -8.18 -8.69
CA VAL A 140 -7.03 -7.74 -8.04
C VAL A 140 -6.50 -6.46 -8.68
#